data_59ff0e477bd875099ea12c379db90e5c
#
_entry.id   59ff0e477bd875099ea12c379db90e5c
#
_cell.length_a   1.000
_cell.length_b   1.000
_cell.length_c   1.000
_cell.angle_alpha   90.00
_cell.angle_beta   90.00
_cell.angle_gamma   90.00
#
_symmetry.space_group_name_H-M   'P 1'
#
loop_
_entity.id
_entity.type
_entity.pdbx_description
1 polymer ?
#
loop_
_entity_poly.entity_id
_entity_poly.type
_entity_poly.pdbx_seq_one_letter_code
_entity_poly.pdbx_strand_id
1 'polypeptide(L)'
;MILDIKLKSRNQIDRLHWAAKARLKDKYTYMVAQQMQELEIRKAKEKEKFRIEIISYRKRLLDYDNLDLKLILDACVRNKLIWDDAPEFIHRPLKEQFKDKEERTEIIRHPFNKELDADNN
;
A
#
# COMPACT_ATOMS: atom_id res chain seq x y z
N MET A 1 3.47 6.18 7.72
CA MET A 1 4.63 5.49 7.10
C MET A 1 4.88 6.11 5.74
N ILE A 2 6.09 6.59 5.53
CA ILE A 2 6.47 7.24 4.26
C ILE A 2 7.54 6.40 3.59
N LEU A 3 7.29 6.04 2.32
CA LEU A 3 8.27 5.39 1.47
C LEU A 3 8.82 6.42 0.47
N ASP A 4 10.12 6.57 0.44
CA ASP A 4 10.80 7.49 -0.49
C ASP A 4 10.86 6.89 -1.89
N ILE A 5 9.69 6.61 -2.45
CA ILE A 5 9.54 6.04 -3.78
C ILE A 5 8.17 6.42 -4.36
N LYS A 6 8.16 6.67 -5.67
CA LYS A 6 6.91 6.82 -6.42
C LYS A 6 6.42 5.45 -6.86
N LEU A 7 5.14 5.15 -6.64
CA LEU A 7 4.54 3.92 -7.16
C LEU A 7 4.53 3.96 -8.70
N LYS A 8 4.87 2.83 -9.32
CA LYS A 8 4.73 2.69 -10.75
C LYS A 8 3.26 2.57 -11.14
N SER A 9 2.90 3.14 -12.30
CA SER A 9 1.56 3.00 -12.84
C SER A 9 1.28 1.55 -13.26
N ARG A 10 0.00 1.19 -13.41
CA ARG A 10 -0.39 -0.12 -13.93
C ARG A 10 0.25 -0.39 -15.28
N ASN A 11 0.24 0.59 -16.18
CA ASN A 11 0.84 0.43 -17.50
C ASN A 11 2.34 0.15 -17.43
N GLN A 12 3.06 0.80 -16.52
CA GLN A 12 4.48 0.54 -16.31
C GLN A 12 4.71 -0.87 -15.76
N ILE A 13 3.89 -1.29 -14.79
CA ILE A 13 3.99 -2.63 -14.19
C ILE A 13 3.69 -3.71 -15.23
N ASP A 14 2.64 -3.52 -16.04
CA ASP A 14 2.22 -4.51 -17.04
C ASP A 14 3.28 -4.72 -18.12
N ARG A 15 4.12 -3.72 -18.38
CA ARG A 15 5.23 -3.82 -19.33
C ARG A 15 6.47 -4.50 -18.77
N LEU A 16 6.53 -4.71 -17.45
CA LEU A 16 7.70 -5.33 -16.85
C LEU A 16 7.71 -6.83 -17.11
N HIS A 17 8.91 -7.35 -17.39
CA HIS A 17 9.16 -8.78 -17.35
C HIS A 17 8.90 -9.32 -15.95
N TRP A 18 8.51 -10.59 -15.85
CA TRP A 18 8.15 -11.20 -14.55
C TRP A 18 9.26 -11.06 -13.50
N ALA A 19 10.54 -11.17 -13.90
CA ALA A 19 11.66 -11.00 -12.99
C ALA A 19 11.76 -9.56 -12.47
N ALA A 20 11.47 -8.57 -13.31
CA ALA A 20 11.45 -7.16 -12.91
C ALA A 20 10.29 -6.86 -11.97
N LYS A 21 9.12 -7.48 -12.19
CA LYS A 21 7.98 -7.36 -11.26
C LYS A 21 8.35 -7.94 -9.89
N ALA A 22 9.00 -9.10 -9.86
CA ALA A 22 9.45 -9.72 -8.61
C ALA A 22 10.42 -8.80 -7.86
N ARG A 23 11.38 -8.21 -8.55
CA ARG A 23 12.33 -7.28 -7.94
C ARG A 23 11.63 -6.02 -7.41
N LEU A 24 10.65 -5.50 -8.12
CA LEU A 24 9.88 -4.34 -7.66
C LEU A 24 9.10 -4.67 -6.39
N LYS A 25 8.46 -5.84 -6.34
CA LYS A 25 7.76 -6.31 -5.16
C LYS A 25 8.72 -6.46 -3.97
N ASP A 26 9.90 -7.02 -4.20
CA ASP A 26 10.92 -7.17 -3.16
C ASP A 26 11.39 -5.80 -2.65
N LYS A 27 11.56 -4.84 -3.54
CA LYS A 27 11.92 -3.47 -3.17
C LYS A 27 10.88 -2.83 -2.27
N TYR A 28 9.61 -2.92 -2.65
CA TYR A 28 8.51 -2.39 -1.84
C TYR A 28 8.45 -3.10 -0.48
N THR A 29 8.62 -4.42 -0.49
CA THR A 29 8.62 -5.23 0.74
C THR A 29 9.72 -4.76 1.70
N TYR A 30 10.93 -4.55 1.18
CA TYR A 30 12.06 -4.07 1.97
C TYR A 30 11.79 -2.67 2.55
N MET A 31 11.25 -1.75 1.76
CA MET A 31 10.98 -0.39 2.21
C MET A 31 9.90 -0.36 3.29
N VAL A 32 8.85 -1.16 3.16
CA VAL A 32 7.81 -1.30 4.18
C VAL A 32 8.40 -1.86 5.47
N ALA A 33 9.25 -2.90 5.36
CA ALA A 33 9.90 -3.50 6.52
C ALA A 33 10.74 -2.48 7.29
N GLN A 34 11.53 -1.67 6.57
CA GLN A 34 12.35 -0.64 7.20
C GLN A 34 11.50 0.38 7.95
N GLN A 35 10.41 0.85 7.36
CA GLN A 35 9.54 1.84 7.99
C GLN A 35 8.83 1.26 9.21
N MET A 36 8.39 0.01 9.14
CA MET A 36 7.78 -0.65 10.29
C MET A 36 8.77 -0.75 11.45
N GLN A 37 10.03 -1.06 11.16
CA GLN A 37 11.06 -1.14 12.18
C GLN A 37 11.37 0.23 12.78
N GLU A 38 11.60 1.23 11.95
CA GLU A 38 11.93 2.59 12.39
C GLU A 38 10.82 3.23 13.23
N LEU A 39 9.57 3.02 12.84
CA LEU A 39 8.41 3.58 13.51
C LEU A 39 7.82 2.66 14.59
N GLU A 40 8.46 1.52 14.83
CA GLU A 40 8.02 0.53 15.81
C GLU A 40 6.56 0.12 15.62
N ILE A 41 6.17 -0.10 14.35
CA ILE A 41 4.82 -0.52 13.99
C ILE A 41 4.71 -2.02 14.20
N ARG A 42 3.76 -2.44 15.04
CA ARG A 42 3.55 -3.86 15.29
C ARG A 42 2.93 -4.57 14.09
N LYS A 43 3.23 -5.84 13.94
CA LYS A 43 2.57 -6.70 12.95
C LYS A 43 1.10 -6.89 13.31
N ALA A 44 0.27 -7.11 12.30
CA ALA A 44 -1.11 -7.50 12.49
C ALA A 44 -1.18 -8.82 13.27
N LYS A 45 -2.15 -8.92 14.17
CA LYS A 45 -2.48 -10.19 14.82
C LYS A 45 -3.20 -11.08 13.83
N GLU A 46 -3.24 -12.38 14.10
CA GLU A 46 -3.93 -13.33 13.25
C GLU A 46 -5.38 -12.88 12.99
N LYS A 47 -5.73 -12.76 11.71
CA LYS A 47 -7.06 -12.35 11.24
C LYS A 47 -7.52 -10.96 11.70
N GLU A 48 -6.61 -10.15 12.18
CA GLU A 48 -6.95 -8.78 12.57
C GLU A 48 -7.34 -7.95 11.35
N LYS A 49 -8.43 -7.20 11.46
CA LYS A 49 -8.95 -6.37 10.39
C LYS A 49 -8.48 -4.93 10.52
N PHE A 50 -8.08 -4.33 9.40
CA PHE A 50 -7.64 -2.94 9.32
C PHE A 50 -8.31 -2.22 8.17
N ARG A 51 -8.29 -0.91 8.22
CA ARG A 51 -8.50 -0.04 7.08
C ARG A 51 -7.14 0.48 6.63
N ILE A 52 -6.84 0.41 5.33
CA ILE A 52 -5.57 0.86 4.77
C ILE A 52 -5.80 1.99 3.78
N GLU A 53 -4.94 2.99 3.86
CA GLU A 53 -4.97 4.13 2.96
C GLU A 53 -3.60 4.30 2.34
N ILE A 54 -3.55 4.45 1.02
CA ILE A 54 -2.30 4.61 0.28
C ILE A 54 -2.38 5.89 -0.54
N ILE A 55 -1.45 6.78 -0.29
CA ILE A 55 -1.39 8.10 -0.92
C ILE A 55 -0.12 8.19 -1.76
N SER A 56 -0.29 8.48 -3.04
CA SER A 56 0.83 8.69 -3.96
C SER A 56 1.03 10.19 -4.19
N TYR A 57 2.19 10.71 -3.79
CA TYR A 57 2.59 12.09 -4.10
C TYR A 57 3.45 12.05 -5.35
N ARG A 58 3.02 12.74 -6.40
CA ARG A 58 3.61 12.64 -7.73
C ARG A 58 3.71 14.00 -8.40
N LYS A 59 4.72 14.16 -9.23
CA LYS A 59 4.83 15.36 -10.08
C LYS A 59 3.73 15.40 -11.14
N ARG A 60 3.29 14.22 -11.63
CA ARG A 60 2.24 14.08 -12.62
C ARG A 60 1.20 13.08 -12.13
N LEU A 61 -0.05 13.50 -12.10
CA LEU A 61 -1.16 12.65 -11.70
C LEU A 61 -1.45 11.60 -12.77
N LEU A 62 -1.90 10.44 -12.32
CA LEU A 62 -2.35 9.34 -13.17
C LEU A 62 -3.87 9.32 -13.25
N ASP A 63 -4.41 8.68 -14.29
CA ASP A 63 -5.81 8.27 -14.25
C ASP A 63 -6.00 7.29 -13.09
N TYR A 64 -7.14 7.36 -12.41
CA TYR A 64 -7.35 6.57 -11.19
C TYR A 64 -7.20 5.06 -11.40
N ASP A 65 -7.66 4.54 -12.53
CA ASP A 65 -7.52 3.12 -12.85
C ASP A 65 -6.07 2.71 -13.18
N ASN A 66 -5.20 3.69 -13.44
CA ASN A 66 -3.78 3.46 -13.70
C ASN A 66 -2.92 3.54 -12.43
N LEU A 67 -3.49 3.96 -11.31
CA LEU A 67 -2.83 3.91 -10.01
C LEU A 67 -3.13 2.54 -9.38
N ASP A 68 -2.18 1.62 -9.51
CA ASP A 68 -2.35 0.22 -9.09
C ASP A 68 -1.70 -0.02 -7.74
N LEU A 69 -2.46 -0.63 -6.82
CA LEU A 69 -2.01 -0.90 -5.46
C LEU A 69 -1.54 -2.34 -5.25
N LYS A 70 -1.62 -3.21 -6.27
CA LYS A 70 -1.40 -4.64 -6.06
C LYS A 70 -0.04 -4.96 -5.44
N LEU A 71 1.05 -4.46 -6.01
CA LEU A 71 2.39 -4.78 -5.53
C LEU A 71 2.68 -4.19 -4.16
N ILE A 72 2.18 -2.98 -3.88
CA ILE A 72 2.39 -2.37 -2.57
C ILE A 72 1.54 -3.06 -1.49
N LEU A 73 0.33 -3.51 -1.82
CA LEU A 73 -0.49 -4.30 -0.90
C LEU A 73 0.15 -5.66 -0.63
N ASP A 74 0.72 -6.31 -1.64
CA ASP A 74 1.46 -7.55 -1.47
C ASP A 74 2.64 -7.35 -0.50
N ALA A 75 3.34 -6.23 -0.60
CA ALA A 75 4.42 -5.87 0.32
C ALA A 75 3.91 -5.70 1.76
N CYS A 76 2.74 -5.10 1.93
CA CYS A 76 2.11 -4.94 3.24
C CYS A 76 1.74 -6.30 3.85
N VAL A 77 1.20 -7.22 3.05
CA VAL A 77 0.87 -8.57 3.51
C VAL A 77 2.12 -9.35 3.89
N ARG A 78 3.17 -9.29 3.08
CA ARG A 78 4.44 -9.97 3.37
C ARG A 78 5.05 -9.54 4.70
N ASN A 79 4.91 -8.26 5.04
CA ASN A 79 5.42 -7.71 6.30
C ASN A 79 4.44 -7.85 7.46
N LYS A 80 3.26 -8.38 7.21
CA LYS A 80 2.17 -8.43 8.21
C LYS A 80 1.81 -7.05 8.76
N LEU A 81 1.97 -6.01 7.96
CA LEU A 81 1.35 -4.72 8.25
C LEU A 81 -0.17 -4.89 8.26
N ILE A 82 -0.68 -5.69 7.34
CA ILE A 82 -2.05 -6.22 7.32
C ILE A 82 -1.98 -7.74 7.29
N TRP A 83 -3.00 -8.42 7.79
CA TRP A 83 -3.01 -9.89 7.81
C TRP A 83 -3.06 -10.47 6.41
N ASP A 84 -4.00 -9.99 5.60
CA ASP A 84 -4.17 -10.36 4.20
C ASP A 84 -4.92 -9.23 3.50
N ASP A 85 -4.94 -9.23 2.17
CA ASP A 85 -5.63 -8.21 1.38
C ASP A 85 -7.08 -8.57 1.02
N ALA A 86 -7.57 -9.71 1.53
CA ALA A 86 -8.95 -10.13 1.33
C ALA A 86 -9.93 -9.21 2.09
N PRO A 87 -11.18 -9.06 1.58
CA PRO A 87 -12.18 -8.20 2.22
C PRO A 87 -12.51 -8.55 3.68
N GLU A 88 -12.20 -9.79 4.09
CA GLU A 88 -12.36 -10.22 5.48
C GLU A 88 -11.40 -9.52 6.43
N PHE A 89 -10.24 -9.08 5.94
CA PHE A 89 -9.13 -8.58 6.78
C PHE A 89 -8.81 -7.13 6.53
N ILE A 90 -9.15 -6.58 5.38
CA ILE A 90 -9.04 -5.15 5.13
C ILE A 90 -10.35 -4.60 4.60
N HIS A 91 -10.71 -3.45 5.13
CA HIS A 91 -11.74 -2.65 4.53
C HIS A 91 -11.23 -2.18 3.16
N ARG A 92 -12.13 -1.99 2.19
CA ARG A 92 -11.78 -1.54 0.84
C ARG A 92 -10.62 -0.52 0.88
N PRO A 93 -9.47 -0.83 0.27
CA PRO A 93 -8.33 0.08 0.32
C PRO A 93 -8.67 1.43 -0.30
N LEU A 94 -8.32 2.49 0.42
CA LEU A 94 -8.47 3.85 -0.10
C LEU A 94 -7.18 4.22 -0.83
N LYS A 95 -7.32 4.73 -2.05
CA LYS A 95 -6.18 5.23 -2.80
C LYS A 95 -6.42 6.69 -3.15
N GLU A 96 -5.39 7.50 -2.92
CA GLU A 96 -5.39 8.92 -3.23
C GLU A 96 -4.09 9.29 -3.91
N GLN A 97 -4.12 10.38 -4.64
CA GLN A 97 -2.91 10.94 -5.21
C GLN A 97 -2.95 12.46 -5.14
N PHE A 98 -1.78 13.06 -4.93
CA PHE A 98 -1.62 14.51 -4.90
C PHE A 98 -0.41 14.92 -5.73
N LYS A 99 -0.53 16.05 -6.36
CA LYS A 99 0.57 16.63 -7.12
C LYS A 99 1.58 17.25 -6.16
N ASP A 100 2.85 16.84 -6.26
CA ASP A 100 3.91 17.33 -5.39
C ASP A 100 5.25 17.22 -6.12
N LYS A 101 6.17 18.13 -5.81
CA LYS A 101 7.52 18.10 -6.35
C LYS A 101 8.35 16.96 -5.79
N GLU A 102 8.10 16.58 -4.54
CA GLU A 102 8.77 15.46 -3.88
C GLU A 102 7.93 14.21 -3.98
N GLU A 103 8.33 13.32 -4.88
CA GLU A 103 7.60 12.08 -5.13
C GLU A 103 7.84 11.08 -4.01
N ARG A 104 6.75 10.57 -3.43
CA ARG A 104 6.80 9.62 -2.33
C ARG A 104 5.46 8.90 -2.20
N THR A 105 5.43 7.90 -1.34
CA THR A 105 4.21 7.13 -1.06
C THR A 105 3.98 7.11 0.44
N GLU A 106 2.77 7.42 0.86
CA GLU A 106 2.37 7.32 2.26
C GLU A 106 1.41 6.15 2.44
N ILE A 107 1.65 5.33 3.46
CA ILE A 107 0.78 4.23 3.84
C ILE A 107 0.28 4.50 5.25
N ILE A 108 -1.03 4.52 5.42
CA ILE A 108 -1.66 4.75 6.72
C ILE A 108 -2.53 3.54 7.04
N ARG A 109 -2.19 2.87 8.16
CA ARG A 109 -2.98 1.78 8.69
C ARG A 109 -3.85 2.30 9.82
N HIS A 110 -5.16 2.14 9.66
CA HIS A 110 -6.13 2.53 10.68
C HIS A 110 -6.73 1.29 11.32
N PRO A 111 -6.94 1.29 12.65
CA PRO A 111 -7.73 0.24 13.28
C PRO A 111 -9.12 0.20 12.64
N PHE A 112 -9.65 -1.01 12.44
CA PHE A 112 -11.01 -1.15 11.93
C PHE A 112 -11.99 -0.63 12.97
N ASN A 113 -12.89 0.27 12.55
CA ASN A 113 -13.96 0.78 13.39
C ASN A 113 -15.28 0.28 12.85
N LYS A 114 -15.91 -0.64 13.59
CA LYS A 114 -17.15 -1.28 13.19
C LYS A 114 -18.29 -0.28 12.95
N GLU A 115 -18.33 0.79 13.72
CA GLU A 115 -19.38 1.81 13.59
C GLU A 115 -19.19 2.69 12.35
N LEU A 116 -17.94 3.06 12.06
CA LEU A 116 -17.61 3.92 10.92
C LEU A 116 -17.52 3.16 9.60
N ASP A 117 -17.08 1.90 9.64
CA ASP A 117 -16.71 1.14 8.44
C ASP A 117 -17.76 0.09 8.05
N ALA A 118 -18.75 -0.18 8.87
CA ALA A 118 -19.73 -1.24 8.64
C ALA A 118 -20.54 -1.04 7.34
N ASP A 119 -20.93 0.19 7.05
CA ASP A 119 -21.76 0.52 5.88
C ASP A 119 -20.99 0.52 4.56
N ASN A 120 -19.68 0.41 4.63
CA ASN A 120 -18.78 0.45 3.47
C ASN A 120 -18.28 -0.93 3.04
N ASN A 121 -18.74 -1.96 3.68
CA ASN A 121 -18.36 -3.34 3.38
C ASN A 121 -19.31 -4.04 2.44
#